data_511b28dfc369998660873626a3850eb3
#
_entry.id   511b28dfc369998660873626a3850eb3
#
_cell.length_a   1.000
_cell.length_b   1.000
_cell.length_c   1.000
_cell.angle_alpha   90.00
_cell.angle_beta   90.00
_cell.angle_gamma   90.00
#
_symmetry.space_group_name_H-M   'P 1'
#
loop_
_entity.id
_entity.type
_entity.pdbx_description
1 polymer ?
#
loop_
_entity_poly.entity_id
_entity_poly.type
_entity_poly.pdbx_seq_one_letter_code
_entity_poly.pdbx_strand_id
1 'polypeptide(L)'
;MFQKILIANRGEIAVRIIRACRELGITSVAVYSTADKDALHTQLADEAICIGKAAPADSYLNMERIISAAKNTDADAIHPGFGFLSENADFVRLCKENDIAFIGPSAEVIDSMGNKSNARKTMMEAGVPVVPGTKEPVYDAVTGEKLADEIGYPVMIKASSGGGGKGMRVSKSKEDFEFNFNTAQRESANAFGDDTMYIEKFIENPRHVEIQIMADEHGNVVALGERDCSVQRNHQKLIEESPSPAITDEIRKSMNHDAILAAKAVGYTNAGTVEFILDPKGTYYFMEMNTRIQVEHGVTEMVTGTDLIIEQIRVAMGMELSFTQEDVHINGHAIECRINAEIPEKNFMPSPGVIKHMHLPAGNGVRVDTAIYTGYRIPSEYDSMIAKVIVHAPDRDAALQKMRTALDEMVILGIHTNLDFQYQLMNNREFCEGKADTGFIERLLRLD
;
A
#
# COMPACT_ATOMS: atom_id res chain seq x y z
N MET A 1 -17.76 -23.33 3.48
CA MET A 1 -16.98 -23.07 2.23
C MET A 1 -17.79 -22.08 1.42
N PHE A 2 -17.22 -20.96 1.00
CA PHE A 2 -17.96 -19.92 0.25
C PHE A 2 -18.36 -20.45 -1.13
N GLN A 3 -19.56 -20.16 -1.54
CA GLN A 3 -20.09 -20.43 -2.88
C GLN A 3 -20.05 -19.18 -3.75
N LYS A 4 -20.19 -18.00 -3.12
CA LYS A 4 -20.28 -16.74 -3.82
C LYS A 4 -19.60 -15.60 -3.04
N ILE A 5 -18.76 -14.81 -3.71
CA ILE A 5 -18.05 -13.67 -3.16
C ILE A 5 -18.43 -12.40 -3.92
N LEU A 6 -18.89 -11.36 -3.19
CA LEU A 6 -19.04 -10.03 -3.72
C LEU A 6 -17.71 -9.28 -3.60
N ILE A 7 -17.31 -8.60 -4.68
CA ILE A 7 -16.07 -7.83 -4.77
C ILE A 7 -16.42 -6.35 -4.62
N ALA A 8 -16.15 -5.80 -3.42
CA ALA A 8 -16.46 -4.41 -3.07
C ALA A 8 -15.35 -3.46 -3.55
N ASN A 9 -14.96 -3.57 -4.80
CA ASN A 9 -13.91 -2.77 -5.42
C ASN A 9 -14.11 -2.70 -6.95
N ARG A 10 -13.18 -2.03 -7.62
CA ARG A 10 -13.17 -1.80 -9.08
C ARG A 10 -11.76 -1.96 -9.65
N GLY A 11 -11.65 -1.81 -10.96
CA GLY A 11 -10.36 -1.74 -11.64
C GLY A 11 -9.58 -3.07 -11.60
N GLU A 12 -8.26 -2.98 -11.61
CA GLU A 12 -7.38 -4.14 -11.73
C GLU A 12 -7.52 -5.12 -10.56
N ILE A 13 -7.72 -4.59 -9.32
CA ILE A 13 -7.86 -5.45 -8.14
C ILE A 13 -9.17 -6.26 -8.18
N ALA A 14 -10.26 -5.68 -8.68
CA ALA A 14 -11.50 -6.43 -8.87
C ALA A 14 -11.31 -7.56 -9.89
N VAL A 15 -10.62 -7.30 -10.99
CA VAL A 15 -10.26 -8.33 -11.99
C VAL A 15 -9.36 -9.42 -11.36
N ARG A 16 -8.39 -9.01 -10.53
CA ARG A 16 -7.50 -9.96 -9.84
C ARG A 16 -8.27 -10.89 -8.90
N ILE A 17 -9.22 -10.34 -8.13
CA ILE A 17 -10.07 -11.13 -7.23
C ILE A 17 -11.02 -12.06 -8.01
N ILE A 18 -11.61 -11.59 -9.12
CA ILE A 18 -12.44 -12.43 -9.99
C ILE A 18 -11.66 -13.65 -10.49
N ARG A 19 -10.39 -13.48 -10.89
CA ARG A 19 -9.52 -14.58 -11.32
C ARG A 19 -9.31 -15.59 -10.19
N ALA A 20 -9.01 -15.15 -8.97
CA ALA A 20 -8.87 -16.02 -7.81
C ALA A 20 -10.16 -16.78 -7.48
N CYS A 21 -11.32 -16.13 -7.54
CA CYS A 21 -12.62 -16.79 -7.37
C CYS A 21 -12.82 -17.89 -8.40
N ARG A 22 -12.52 -17.64 -9.67
CA ARG A 22 -12.63 -18.62 -10.74
C ARG A 22 -11.72 -19.84 -10.53
N GLU A 23 -10.48 -19.62 -10.11
CA GLU A 23 -9.53 -20.70 -9.81
C GLU A 23 -10.00 -21.58 -8.65
N LEU A 24 -10.69 -20.96 -7.68
CA LEU A 24 -11.31 -21.67 -6.55
C LEU A 24 -12.69 -22.28 -6.85
N GLY A 25 -13.24 -22.05 -8.03
CA GLY A 25 -14.60 -22.48 -8.39
C GLY A 25 -15.70 -21.74 -7.65
N ILE A 26 -15.44 -20.49 -7.22
CA ILE A 26 -16.37 -19.63 -6.46
C ILE A 26 -17.01 -18.62 -7.42
N THR A 27 -18.32 -18.45 -7.34
CA THR A 27 -19.07 -17.45 -8.11
C THR A 27 -18.67 -16.04 -7.69
N SER A 28 -18.33 -15.19 -8.63
CA SER A 28 -17.93 -13.79 -8.40
C SER A 28 -19.05 -12.82 -8.70
N VAL A 29 -19.31 -11.88 -7.79
CA VAL A 29 -20.24 -10.77 -7.97
C VAL A 29 -19.46 -9.45 -8.00
N ALA A 30 -19.44 -8.76 -9.15
CA ALA A 30 -18.87 -7.43 -9.24
C ALA A 30 -19.90 -6.36 -8.87
N VAL A 31 -19.49 -5.38 -8.06
CA VAL A 31 -20.26 -4.14 -7.93
C VAL A 31 -19.70 -3.07 -8.85
N TYR A 32 -20.54 -2.15 -9.32
CA TYR A 32 -20.09 -1.05 -10.15
C TYR A 32 -20.93 0.22 -9.98
N SER A 33 -20.29 1.37 -10.13
CA SER A 33 -20.97 2.65 -10.28
C SER A 33 -21.43 2.86 -11.73
N THR A 34 -22.28 3.84 -11.98
CA THR A 34 -22.69 4.16 -13.34
C THR A 34 -21.55 4.54 -14.29
N ALA A 35 -20.41 5.01 -13.76
CA ALA A 35 -19.20 5.31 -14.54
C ALA A 35 -18.46 4.03 -14.98
N ASP A 36 -18.58 2.95 -14.24
CA ASP A 36 -17.89 1.68 -14.47
C ASP A 36 -18.78 0.63 -15.17
N LYS A 37 -19.93 1.00 -15.70
CA LYS A 37 -20.87 0.07 -16.35
C LYS A 37 -20.20 -0.85 -17.38
N ASP A 38 -19.28 -0.31 -18.14
CA ASP A 38 -18.57 -1.02 -19.21
C ASP A 38 -17.14 -1.44 -18.77
N ALA A 39 -16.82 -1.35 -17.49
CA ALA A 39 -15.51 -1.74 -16.96
C ALA A 39 -15.28 -3.25 -17.09
N LEU A 40 -14.01 -3.67 -17.25
CA LEU A 40 -13.66 -5.07 -17.47
C LEU A 40 -14.12 -5.99 -16.34
N HIS A 41 -14.08 -5.54 -15.09
CA HIS A 41 -14.51 -6.36 -13.96
C HIS A 41 -16.00 -6.71 -14.01
N THR A 42 -16.85 -5.82 -14.56
CA THR A 42 -18.29 -6.12 -14.73
C THR A 42 -18.54 -7.14 -15.84
N GLN A 43 -17.66 -7.21 -16.84
CA GLN A 43 -17.76 -8.13 -17.97
C GLN A 43 -17.21 -9.53 -17.61
N LEU A 44 -16.24 -9.57 -16.70
CA LEU A 44 -15.58 -10.83 -16.31
C LEU A 44 -16.25 -11.53 -15.13
N ALA A 45 -16.91 -10.82 -14.23
CA ALA A 45 -17.63 -11.43 -13.12
C ALA A 45 -18.82 -12.27 -13.60
N ASP A 46 -19.20 -13.27 -12.81
CA ASP A 46 -20.36 -14.12 -13.12
C ASP A 46 -21.67 -13.34 -12.97
N GLU A 47 -21.72 -12.43 -12.00
CA GLU A 47 -22.83 -11.50 -11.78
C GLU A 47 -22.28 -10.06 -11.60
N ALA A 48 -23.08 -9.05 -11.98
CA ALA A 48 -22.69 -7.65 -11.80
C ALA A 48 -23.90 -6.79 -11.37
N ILE A 49 -23.70 -5.94 -10.35
CA ILE A 49 -24.76 -5.12 -9.76
C ILE A 49 -24.32 -3.64 -9.72
N CYS A 50 -25.19 -2.75 -10.21
CA CYS A 50 -25.00 -1.31 -10.08
C CYS A 50 -25.33 -0.85 -8.65
N ILE A 51 -24.36 -0.22 -7.98
CA ILE A 51 -24.49 0.26 -6.60
C ILE A 51 -24.68 1.77 -6.49
N GLY A 52 -24.72 2.50 -7.61
CA GLY A 52 -25.03 3.93 -7.55
C GLY A 52 -24.36 4.77 -8.62
N LYS A 53 -24.33 6.10 -8.38
CA LYS A 53 -23.73 7.08 -9.28
C LYS A 53 -22.20 7.01 -9.25
N ALA A 54 -21.57 7.75 -10.18
CA ALA A 54 -20.12 7.77 -10.36
C ALA A 54 -19.32 8.19 -9.12
N ALA A 55 -19.82 9.16 -8.34
CA ALA A 55 -19.11 9.59 -7.14
C ALA A 55 -18.90 8.43 -6.14
N PRO A 56 -17.68 8.24 -5.60
CA PRO A 56 -17.40 7.17 -4.64
C PRO A 56 -18.35 7.13 -3.44
N ALA A 57 -18.73 8.29 -2.88
CA ALA A 57 -19.67 8.39 -1.77
C ALA A 57 -21.08 7.85 -2.11
N ASP A 58 -21.47 7.90 -3.39
CA ASP A 58 -22.75 7.39 -3.87
C ASP A 58 -22.70 5.93 -4.31
N SER A 59 -21.53 5.28 -4.25
CA SER A 59 -21.29 3.93 -4.76
C SER A 59 -20.32 3.14 -3.88
N TYR A 60 -19.04 3.11 -4.20
CA TYR A 60 -18.01 2.24 -3.57
C TYR A 60 -17.74 2.57 -2.10
N LEU A 61 -18.08 3.76 -1.60
CA LEU A 61 -18.02 4.12 -0.17
C LEU A 61 -19.40 4.03 0.54
N ASN A 62 -20.45 3.59 -0.16
CA ASN A 62 -21.76 3.44 0.43
C ASN A 62 -21.95 2.01 0.96
N MET A 63 -21.69 1.84 2.24
CA MET A 63 -21.74 0.55 2.93
C MET A 63 -23.10 -0.15 2.78
N GLU A 64 -24.21 0.58 2.96
CA GLU A 64 -25.56 0.02 2.89
C GLU A 64 -25.89 -0.54 1.50
N ARG A 65 -25.47 0.14 0.44
CA ARG A 65 -25.68 -0.33 -0.94
C ARG A 65 -24.87 -1.57 -1.25
N ILE A 66 -23.65 -1.66 -0.73
CA ILE A 66 -22.79 -2.85 -0.90
C ILE A 66 -23.40 -4.04 -0.14
N ILE A 67 -23.84 -3.87 1.10
CA ILE A 67 -24.52 -4.90 1.88
C ILE A 67 -25.83 -5.33 1.19
N SER A 68 -26.62 -4.36 0.69
CA SER A 68 -27.84 -4.67 -0.06
C SER A 68 -27.55 -5.48 -1.32
N ALA A 69 -26.47 -5.15 -2.05
CA ALA A 69 -26.03 -5.92 -3.22
C ALA A 69 -25.62 -7.35 -2.83
N ALA A 70 -24.89 -7.52 -1.72
CA ALA A 70 -24.46 -8.84 -1.24
C ALA A 70 -25.68 -9.70 -0.85
N LYS A 71 -26.65 -9.14 -0.16
CA LYS A 71 -27.90 -9.83 0.19
C LYS A 71 -28.75 -10.21 -1.03
N ASN A 72 -28.85 -9.30 -2.00
CA ASN A 72 -29.66 -9.55 -3.20
C ASN A 72 -29.04 -10.61 -4.14
N THR A 73 -27.76 -10.89 -3.98
CA THR A 73 -27.05 -11.90 -4.76
C THR A 73 -26.73 -13.16 -3.95
N ASP A 74 -27.16 -13.23 -2.69
CA ASP A 74 -26.85 -14.33 -1.76
C ASP A 74 -25.32 -14.57 -1.65
N ALA A 75 -24.55 -13.50 -1.56
CA ALA A 75 -23.09 -13.59 -1.38
C ALA A 75 -22.74 -14.00 0.06
N ASP A 76 -21.88 -15.02 0.21
CA ASP A 76 -21.41 -15.51 1.51
C ASP A 76 -20.39 -14.58 2.14
N ALA A 77 -19.60 -13.90 1.29
CA ALA A 77 -18.49 -13.06 1.73
C ALA A 77 -18.32 -11.83 0.83
N ILE A 78 -17.64 -10.82 1.39
CA ILE A 78 -17.21 -9.62 0.68
C ILE A 78 -15.69 -9.53 0.69
N HIS A 79 -15.08 -9.39 -0.51
CA HIS A 79 -13.67 -9.05 -0.64
C HIS A 79 -13.53 -7.56 -0.95
N PRO A 80 -12.91 -6.77 -0.06
CA PRO A 80 -12.81 -5.32 -0.22
C PRO A 80 -11.67 -4.87 -1.16
N GLY A 81 -10.71 -5.75 -1.48
CA GLY A 81 -9.48 -5.37 -2.15
C GLY A 81 -8.64 -4.40 -1.33
N PHE A 82 -8.21 -3.30 -1.95
CA PHE A 82 -7.53 -2.18 -1.30
C PHE A 82 -8.22 -0.84 -1.59
N GLY A 83 -8.01 0.17 -0.73
CA GLY A 83 -8.72 1.45 -0.81
C GLY A 83 -10.21 1.31 -0.46
N PHE A 84 -11.01 2.33 -0.75
CA PHE A 84 -12.43 2.42 -0.42
C PHE A 84 -12.73 1.97 1.03
N LEU A 85 -13.44 0.84 1.21
CA LEU A 85 -13.88 0.35 2.52
C LEU A 85 -12.97 -0.74 3.12
N SER A 86 -11.82 -1.02 2.50
CA SER A 86 -10.93 -2.12 2.94
C SER A 86 -10.35 -1.95 4.35
N GLU A 87 -10.24 -0.71 4.84
CA GLU A 87 -9.75 -0.38 6.18
C GLU A 87 -10.83 0.36 7.01
N ASN A 88 -12.10 0.05 6.75
CA ASN A 88 -13.24 0.65 7.45
C ASN A 88 -13.83 -0.35 8.47
N ALA A 89 -13.56 -0.13 9.75
CA ALA A 89 -14.01 -1.01 10.83
C ALA A 89 -15.55 -1.08 10.95
N ASP A 90 -16.26 0.02 10.67
CA ASP A 90 -17.72 0.03 10.72
C ASP A 90 -18.32 -0.82 9.60
N PHE A 91 -17.66 -0.86 8.43
CA PHE A 91 -18.05 -1.75 7.34
C PHE A 91 -17.88 -3.22 7.72
N VAL A 92 -16.77 -3.58 8.40
CA VAL A 92 -16.56 -4.95 8.91
C VAL A 92 -17.66 -5.34 9.90
N ARG A 93 -17.99 -4.44 10.84
CA ARG A 93 -19.11 -4.66 11.79
C ARG A 93 -20.42 -4.86 11.06
N LEU A 94 -20.71 -4.02 10.07
CA LEU A 94 -21.92 -4.10 9.27
C LEU A 94 -22.01 -5.40 8.47
N CYS A 95 -20.91 -5.91 7.93
CA CYS A 95 -20.84 -7.25 7.30
C CYS A 95 -21.25 -8.32 8.31
N LYS A 96 -20.65 -8.32 9.50
CA LYS A 96 -20.91 -9.29 10.57
C LYS A 96 -22.37 -9.24 11.05
N GLU A 97 -22.96 -8.06 11.21
CA GLU A 97 -24.35 -7.86 11.58
C GLU A 97 -25.34 -8.42 10.55
N ASN A 98 -24.89 -8.61 9.31
CA ASN A 98 -25.68 -9.14 8.22
C ASN A 98 -25.32 -10.58 7.84
N ASP A 99 -24.54 -11.30 8.69
CA ASP A 99 -24.08 -12.67 8.47
C ASP A 99 -23.26 -12.84 7.18
N ILE A 100 -22.52 -11.80 6.75
CA ILE A 100 -21.63 -11.79 5.60
C ILE A 100 -20.20 -11.81 6.09
N ALA A 101 -19.36 -12.76 5.65
CA ALA A 101 -17.96 -12.80 5.98
C ALA A 101 -17.20 -11.65 5.31
N PHE A 102 -16.37 -10.93 6.07
CA PHE A 102 -15.45 -9.94 5.52
C PHE A 102 -14.09 -10.62 5.27
N ILE A 103 -13.57 -10.52 4.05
CA ILE A 103 -12.24 -11.09 3.70
C ILE A 103 -11.18 -10.06 4.05
N GLY A 104 -10.68 -10.15 5.26
CA GLY A 104 -9.73 -9.21 5.87
C GLY A 104 -9.65 -9.40 7.38
N PRO A 105 -8.94 -8.53 8.10
CA PRO A 105 -8.84 -8.59 9.56
C PRO A 105 -10.12 -8.13 10.26
N SER A 106 -10.18 -8.30 11.58
CA SER A 106 -11.31 -7.89 12.40
C SER A 106 -11.43 -6.35 12.50
N ALA A 107 -12.63 -5.87 12.84
CA ALA A 107 -12.87 -4.45 13.04
C ALA A 107 -11.99 -3.86 14.16
N GLU A 108 -11.75 -4.62 15.22
CA GLU A 108 -10.92 -4.22 16.37
C GLU A 108 -9.47 -4.00 15.96
N VAL A 109 -8.94 -4.85 15.09
CA VAL A 109 -7.57 -4.72 14.54
C VAL A 109 -7.48 -3.49 13.66
N ILE A 110 -8.47 -3.26 12.78
CA ILE A 110 -8.51 -2.07 11.90
C ILE A 110 -8.55 -0.80 12.75
N ASP A 111 -9.41 -0.70 13.76
CA ASP A 111 -9.50 0.45 14.66
C ASP A 111 -8.19 0.69 15.43
N SER A 112 -7.60 -0.38 15.96
CA SER A 112 -6.38 -0.30 16.74
C SER A 112 -5.20 0.19 15.91
N MET A 113 -5.04 -0.33 14.70
CA MET A 113 -3.92 0.01 13.81
C MET A 113 -4.16 1.32 13.04
N GLY A 114 -5.42 1.69 12.80
CA GLY A 114 -5.78 2.98 12.23
C GLY A 114 -5.44 4.18 13.13
N ASN A 115 -5.35 3.98 14.44
CA ASN A 115 -4.89 4.99 15.38
C ASN A 115 -3.37 4.94 15.54
N LYS A 116 -2.65 5.92 14.96
CA LYS A 116 -1.17 5.95 14.95
C LYS A 116 -0.54 5.92 16.35
N SER A 117 -1.15 6.57 17.33
CA SER A 117 -0.63 6.59 18.72
C SER A 117 -0.81 5.23 19.39
N ASN A 118 -1.96 4.58 19.21
CA ASN A 118 -2.21 3.23 19.71
C ASN A 118 -1.31 2.20 19.03
N ALA A 119 -1.21 2.25 17.70
CA ALA A 119 -0.35 1.37 16.93
C ALA A 119 1.10 1.47 17.42
N ARG A 120 1.65 2.71 17.53
CA ARG A 120 3.00 2.94 18.04
C ARG A 120 3.21 2.35 19.45
N LYS A 121 2.26 2.60 20.37
CA LYS A 121 2.32 2.09 21.75
C LYS A 121 2.33 0.57 21.76
N THR A 122 1.41 -0.07 21.03
CA THR A 122 1.32 -1.53 20.93
C THR A 122 2.62 -2.13 20.38
N MET A 123 3.21 -1.51 19.35
CA MET A 123 4.47 -1.97 18.77
C MET A 123 5.64 -1.84 19.77
N MET A 124 5.72 -0.74 20.51
CA MET A 124 6.72 -0.58 21.58
C MET A 124 6.57 -1.65 22.65
N GLU A 125 5.36 -1.94 23.11
CA GLU A 125 5.08 -2.97 24.11
C GLU A 125 5.42 -4.38 23.60
N ALA A 126 5.26 -4.62 22.30
CA ALA A 126 5.63 -5.86 21.63
C ALA A 126 7.15 -5.99 21.39
N GLY A 127 7.93 -4.93 21.60
CA GLY A 127 9.38 -4.92 21.34
C GLY A 127 9.76 -4.62 19.90
N VAL A 128 8.81 -4.21 19.06
CA VAL A 128 9.07 -3.79 17.67
C VAL A 128 9.73 -2.40 17.68
N PRO A 129 10.84 -2.20 16.96
CA PRO A 129 11.52 -0.91 16.91
C PRO A 129 10.60 0.20 16.36
N VAL A 130 10.48 1.30 17.09
CA VAL A 130 9.75 2.50 16.63
C VAL A 130 10.71 3.69 16.57
N VAL A 131 10.41 4.69 15.75
CA VAL A 131 11.24 5.89 15.65
C VAL A 131 11.43 6.50 17.05
N PRO A 132 12.69 6.72 17.53
CA PRO A 132 12.94 7.32 18.83
C PRO A 132 12.22 8.68 18.93
N GLY A 133 11.56 8.95 20.06
CA GLY A 133 10.81 10.17 20.24
C GLY A 133 10.19 10.28 21.63
N THR A 134 9.54 11.44 21.87
CA THR A 134 8.86 11.68 23.14
C THR A 134 7.65 10.76 23.31
N LYS A 135 7.48 10.26 24.53
CA LYS A 135 6.31 9.47 24.91
C LYS A 135 5.13 10.35 25.33
N GLU A 136 5.47 11.45 25.96
CA GLU A 136 4.50 12.42 26.47
C GLU A 136 4.53 13.69 25.62
N PRO A 137 3.43 14.46 25.61
CA PRO A 137 3.35 15.75 24.98
C PRO A 137 4.37 16.75 25.52
N VAL A 138 4.85 17.63 24.66
CA VAL A 138 5.80 18.71 24.98
C VAL A 138 5.10 20.04 24.74
N TYR A 139 5.10 20.90 25.76
CA TYR A 139 4.36 22.16 25.73
C TYR A 139 5.25 23.41 25.66
N ASP A 140 6.55 23.27 25.91
CA ASP A 140 7.51 24.40 25.87
C ASP A 140 8.82 23.99 25.20
N ALA A 141 9.48 24.98 24.60
CA ALA A 141 10.69 24.77 23.83
C ALA A 141 11.90 24.35 24.72
N VAL A 142 11.96 24.75 25.97
CA VAL A 142 13.09 24.44 26.87
C VAL A 142 13.08 22.96 27.24
N THR A 143 11.91 22.44 27.58
CA THR A 143 11.73 20.99 27.83
C THR A 143 11.95 20.20 26.53
N GLY A 144 11.42 20.70 25.41
CA GLY A 144 11.58 20.09 24.09
C GLY A 144 13.04 20.00 23.65
N GLU A 145 13.83 21.03 23.85
CA GLU A 145 15.25 21.06 23.49
C GLU A 145 16.05 19.98 24.24
N LYS A 146 15.80 19.80 25.55
CA LYS A 146 16.46 18.76 26.33
C LYS A 146 16.14 17.36 25.80
N LEU A 147 14.85 17.11 25.49
CA LEU A 147 14.43 15.82 24.91
C LEU A 147 15.02 15.62 23.52
N ALA A 148 15.12 16.67 22.71
CA ALA A 148 15.77 16.62 21.40
C ALA A 148 17.29 16.33 21.51
N ASP A 149 17.98 16.90 22.53
CA ASP A 149 19.38 16.56 22.83
C ASP A 149 19.55 15.07 23.18
N GLU A 150 18.60 14.48 23.92
CA GLU A 150 18.59 13.04 24.27
C GLU A 150 18.31 12.14 23.05
N ILE A 151 17.36 12.54 22.18
CA ILE A 151 17.00 11.83 20.93
C ILE A 151 18.15 11.93 19.92
N GLY A 152 18.84 13.05 19.92
CA GLY A 152 19.92 13.40 18.99
C GLY A 152 19.41 13.98 17.66
N TYR A 153 19.97 15.14 17.28
CA TYR A 153 19.60 15.84 16.03
C TYR A 153 20.02 15.04 14.77
N PRO A 154 19.35 15.27 13.62
CA PRO A 154 18.17 16.11 13.44
C PRO A 154 16.91 15.48 14.06
N VAL A 155 15.94 16.34 14.46
CA VAL A 155 14.66 15.93 15.01
C VAL A 155 13.49 16.53 14.23
N MET A 156 12.37 15.82 14.20
CA MET A 156 11.09 16.29 13.70
C MET A 156 10.23 16.75 14.88
N ILE A 157 9.84 18.01 14.87
CA ILE A 157 8.84 18.59 15.77
C ILE A 157 7.50 18.48 15.06
N LYS A 158 6.51 17.88 15.69
CA LYS A 158 5.18 17.70 15.08
C LYS A 158 4.05 17.88 16.07
N ALA A 159 2.96 18.50 15.60
CA ALA A 159 1.76 18.69 16.37
C ALA A 159 1.00 17.37 16.57
N SER A 160 0.34 17.20 17.71
CA SER A 160 -0.55 16.08 18.00
C SER A 160 -1.69 15.96 16.98
N SER A 161 -2.30 17.10 16.67
CA SER A 161 -3.46 17.22 15.76
C SER A 161 -3.06 17.62 14.33
N GLY A 162 -1.78 17.49 13.96
CA GLY A 162 -1.24 17.91 12.67
C GLY A 162 -1.67 17.06 11.49
N GLY A 163 -1.86 17.72 10.33
CA GLY A 163 -2.16 17.08 9.06
C GLY A 163 -1.73 17.95 7.87
N GLY A 164 -1.43 17.34 6.72
CA GLY A 164 -1.06 18.07 5.50
C GLY A 164 0.22 18.88 5.60
N GLY A 165 1.15 18.53 6.48
CA GLY A 165 2.44 19.22 6.66
C GLY A 165 2.39 20.48 7.55
N LYS A 166 1.21 20.88 8.05
CA LYS A 166 1.07 21.98 9.01
C LYS A 166 1.41 21.52 10.42
N GLY A 167 2.09 22.39 11.19
CA GLY A 167 2.54 22.06 12.55
C GLY A 167 3.69 21.05 12.58
N MET A 168 4.46 20.91 11.49
CA MET A 168 5.66 20.07 11.43
C MET A 168 6.87 20.89 11.01
N ARG A 169 8.00 20.71 11.73
CA ARG A 169 9.30 21.34 11.42
C ARG A 169 10.44 20.39 11.71
N VAL A 170 11.43 20.38 10.82
CA VAL A 170 12.70 19.70 11.07
C VAL A 170 13.65 20.67 11.74
N SER A 171 14.20 20.28 12.89
CA SER A 171 15.28 20.98 13.56
C SER A 171 16.57 20.19 13.34
N LYS A 172 17.54 20.82 12.69
CA LYS A 172 18.81 20.16 12.34
C LYS A 172 19.83 20.21 13.46
N SER A 173 19.69 21.19 14.34
CA SER A 173 20.60 21.40 15.45
C SER A 173 19.87 22.08 16.63
N LYS A 174 20.58 22.21 17.74
CA LYS A 174 20.10 22.89 18.94
C LYS A 174 19.80 24.39 18.69
N GLU A 175 20.60 25.02 17.84
CA GLU A 175 20.52 26.44 17.57
C GLU A 175 19.22 26.83 16.85
N ASP A 176 18.63 25.97 16.08
CA ASP A 176 17.40 26.24 15.35
C ASP A 176 16.14 25.63 16.02
N PHE A 177 16.32 24.88 17.10
CA PHE A 177 15.24 24.13 17.74
C PHE A 177 14.14 25.04 18.31
N GLU A 178 14.49 26.02 19.14
CA GLU A 178 13.52 26.91 19.79
C GLU A 178 12.65 27.65 18.76
N PHE A 179 13.27 28.17 17.71
CA PHE A 179 12.55 28.86 16.64
C PHE A 179 11.57 27.89 15.92
N ASN A 180 12.03 26.70 15.55
CA ASN A 180 11.22 25.70 14.86
C ASN A 180 10.08 25.18 15.75
N PHE A 181 10.34 24.96 17.04
CA PHE A 181 9.32 24.51 18.00
C PHE A 181 8.21 25.55 18.15
N ASN A 182 8.56 26.78 18.46
CA ASN A 182 7.59 27.87 18.65
C ASN A 182 6.81 28.17 17.37
N THR A 183 7.42 28.01 16.20
CA THR A 183 6.75 28.19 14.91
C THR A 183 5.73 27.08 14.66
N ALA A 184 6.12 25.82 14.84
CA ALA A 184 5.23 24.67 14.66
C ALA A 184 4.05 24.71 15.65
N GLN A 185 4.31 25.06 16.90
CA GLN A 185 3.30 25.18 17.94
C GLN A 185 2.26 26.25 17.63
N ARG A 186 2.69 27.45 17.19
CA ARG A 186 1.78 28.53 16.77
C ARG A 186 0.94 28.15 15.55
N GLU A 187 1.54 27.48 14.58
CA GLU A 187 0.80 26.97 13.40
C GLU A 187 -0.27 25.98 13.82
N SER A 188 0.05 25.08 14.74
CA SER A 188 -0.88 24.07 15.24
C SER A 188 -2.03 24.71 16.02
N ALA A 189 -1.72 25.62 16.97
CA ALA A 189 -2.71 26.34 17.73
C ALA A 189 -3.69 27.11 16.81
N ASN A 190 -3.18 27.77 15.79
CA ASN A 190 -3.99 28.54 14.85
C ASN A 190 -4.82 27.67 13.89
N ALA A 191 -4.29 26.53 13.45
CA ALA A 191 -4.96 25.70 12.45
C ALA A 191 -5.93 24.67 13.06
N PHE A 192 -5.60 24.16 14.25
CA PHE A 192 -6.29 23.03 14.88
C PHE A 192 -6.81 23.32 16.30
N GLY A 193 -6.46 24.47 16.88
CA GLY A 193 -6.82 24.80 18.27
C GLY A 193 -6.08 23.97 19.33
N ASP A 194 -5.01 23.28 18.95
CA ASP A 194 -4.20 22.37 19.78
C ASP A 194 -2.73 22.73 19.64
N ASP A 195 -2.08 23.05 20.77
CA ASP A 195 -0.66 23.42 20.85
C ASP A 195 0.24 22.29 21.34
N THR A 196 -0.30 21.09 21.44
CA THR A 196 0.40 19.89 21.89
C THR A 196 1.41 19.43 20.84
N MET A 197 2.68 19.33 21.24
CA MET A 197 3.79 18.97 20.36
C MET A 197 4.41 17.62 20.76
N TYR A 198 4.98 16.92 19.78
CA TYR A 198 5.82 15.74 19.93
C TYR A 198 7.14 15.94 19.20
N ILE A 199 8.19 15.27 19.66
CA ILE A 199 9.51 15.34 19.03
C ILE A 199 9.94 13.92 18.71
N GLU A 200 10.38 13.69 17.47
CA GLU A 200 10.87 12.40 17.01
C GLU A 200 12.20 12.55 16.28
N LYS A 201 13.00 11.49 16.27
CA LYS A 201 14.19 11.43 15.42
C LYS A 201 13.78 11.66 13.95
N PHE A 202 14.44 12.59 13.28
CA PHE A 202 14.29 12.75 11.83
C PHE A 202 15.26 11.82 11.11
N ILE A 203 14.74 10.95 10.30
CA ILE A 203 15.53 10.01 9.49
C ILE A 203 15.79 10.68 8.14
N GLU A 204 17.06 10.97 7.86
CA GLU A 204 17.49 11.58 6.60
C GLU A 204 17.64 10.54 5.51
N ASN A 205 17.18 10.86 4.29
CA ASN A 205 17.27 9.99 3.10
C ASN A 205 16.83 8.54 3.39
N PRO A 206 15.64 8.36 3.99
CA PRO A 206 15.20 7.04 4.37
C PRO A 206 14.75 6.22 3.17
N ARG A 207 14.74 4.90 3.34
CA ARG A 207 13.99 4.01 2.46
C ARG A 207 12.69 3.61 3.10
N HIS A 208 11.71 3.39 2.27
CA HIS A 208 10.43 2.79 2.64
C HIS A 208 10.51 1.30 2.31
N VAL A 209 10.58 0.49 3.33
CA VAL A 209 10.61 -0.98 3.20
C VAL A 209 9.48 -1.57 4.01
N GLU A 210 8.82 -2.56 3.48
CA GLU A 210 7.64 -3.15 4.11
C GLU A 210 7.68 -4.67 4.05
N ILE A 211 7.10 -5.33 5.06
CA ILE A 211 7.03 -6.79 5.14
C ILE A 211 5.59 -7.24 4.90
N GLN A 212 5.40 -8.10 3.90
CA GLN A 212 4.13 -8.79 3.69
C GLN A 212 3.94 -9.84 4.78
N ILE A 213 2.80 -9.79 5.46
CA ILE A 213 2.39 -10.85 6.38
C ILE A 213 1.11 -11.54 5.89
N MET A 214 0.97 -12.80 6.27
CA MET A 214 -0.26 -13.57 6.18
C MET A 214 -0.49 -14.30 7.49
N ALA A 215 -1.70 -14.22 8.03
CA ALA A 215 -2.05 -14.85 9.29
C ALA A 215 -3.42 -15.54 9.19
N ASP A 216 -3.58 -16.67 9.89
CA ASP A 216 -4.86 -17.39 9.97
C ASP A 216 -5.50 -17.27 11.37
N GLU A 217 -6.69 -17.83 11.51
CA GLU A 217 -7.43 -17.86 12.79
C GLU A 217 -6.90 -18.95 13.76
N HIS A 218 -5.96 -19.78 13.32
CA HIS A 218 -5.36 -20.87 14.09
C HIS A 218 -4.07 -20.45 14.81
N GLY A 219 -3.65 -19.18 14.62
CA GLY A 219 -2.47 -18.59 15.28
C GLY A 219 -1.19 -18.69 14.45
N ASN A 220 -1.27 -19.17 13.22
CA ASN A 220 -0.12 -19.14 12.31
C ASN A 220 0.04 -17.72 11.74
N VAL A 221 1.26 -17.20 11.79
CA VAL A 221 1.65 -15.91 11.21
C VAL A 221 2.94 -16.11 10.44
N VAL A 222 2.93 -15.78 9.16
CA VAL A 222 4.04 -15.94 8.24
C VAL A 222 4.41 -14.61 7.60
N ALA A 223 5.72 -14.30 7.56
CA ALA A 223 6.30 -13.17 6.83
C ALA A 223 6.81 -13.65 5.47
N LEU A 224 6.36 -12.99 4.40
CA LEU A 224 6.66 -13.38 3.01
C LEU A 224 7.78 -12.52 2.39
N GLY A 225 8.62 -11.93 3.21
CA GLY A 225 9.73 -11.08 2.79
C GLY A 225 9.32 -9.64 2.54
N GLU A 226 10.33 -8.85 2.16
CA GLU A 226 10.19 -7.41 2.02
C GLU A 226 9.92 -6.97 0.59
N ARG A 227 9.32 -5.76 0.52
CA ARG A 227 9.24 -4.92 -0.68
C ARG A 227 9.95 -3.59 -0.39
N ASP A 228 10.71 -3.09 -1.36
CA ASP A 228 11.23 -1.73 -1.36
C ASP A 228 10.27 -0.82 -2.15
N CYS A 229 9.70 0.16 -1.46
CA CYS A 229 8.71 1.09 -1.99
C CYS A 229 9.23 2.54 -1.93
N SER A 230 10.54 2.73 -1.98
CA SER A 230 11.18 4.04 -1.82
C SER A 230 10.91 4.98 -3.00
N VAL A 231 10.71 4.45 -4.21
CA VAL A 231 10.45 5.27 -5.41
C VAL A 231 9.01 5.75 -5.40
N GLN A 232 8.79 6.96 -4.88
CA GLN A 232 7.48 7.54 -4.68
C GLN A 232 7.48 9.04 -4.98
N ARG A 233 6.31 9.58 -5.32
CA ARG A 233 6.05 11.01 -5.51
C ARG A 233 4.87 11.42 -4.65
N ASN A 234 5.02 12.45 -3.82
CA ASN A 234 3.97 12.92 -2.90
C ASN A 234 3.38 11.76 -2.06
N HIS A 235 4.22 10.85 -1.57
CA HIS A 235 3.84 9.64 -0.83
C HIS A 235 3.02 8.61 -1.65
N GLN A 236 2.95 8.74 -2.97
CA GLN A 236 2.38 7.74 -3.87
C GLN A 236 3.51 6.92 -4.49
N LYS A 237 3.50 5.62 -4.25
CA LYS A 237 4.48 4.66 -4.78
C LYS A 237 4.37 4.62 -6.32
N LEU A 238 5.50 4.58 -7.02
CA LEU A 238 5.59 4.53 -8.48
C LEU A 238 6.25 3.25 -8.97
N ILE A 239 7.26 2.79 -8.23
CA ILE A 239 8.00 1.56 -8.50
C ILE A 239 8.19 0.84 -7.18
N GLU A 240 7.96 -0.47 -7.21
CA GLU A 240 8.19 -1.38 -6.09
C GLU A 240 9.05 -2.54 -6.55
N GLU A 241 9.93 -3.03 -5.68
CA GLU A 241 10.75 -4.20 -5.96
C GLU A 241 10.85 -5.15 -4.77
N SER A 242 11.05 -6.42 -5.05
CA SER A 242 11.29 -7.46 -4.04
C SER A 242 12.34 -8.44 -4.57
N PRO A 243 13.36 -8.79 -3.76
CA PRO A 243 13.72 -8.20 -2.47
C PRO A 243 14.31 -6.79 -2.58
N SER A 244 14.47 -6.08 -1.46
CA SER A 244 15.10 -4.76 -1.43
C SER A 244 16.60 -4.85 -1.69
N PRO A 245 17.17 -3.99 -2.58
CA PRO A 245 18.61 -3.95 -2.81
C PRO A 245 19.42 -3.36 -1.63
N ALA A 246 18.72 -2.76 -0.64
CA ALA A 246 19.34 -2.11 0.51
C ALA A 246 19.44 -2.99 1.75
N ILE A 247 18.87 -4.19 1.73
CA ILE A 247 18.71 -5.04 2.91
C ILE A 247 19.61 -6.26 2.83
N THR A 248 20.38 -6.51 3.91
CA THR A 248 21.12 -7.75 4.09
C THR A 248 20.22 -8.86 4.61
N ASP A 249 20.68 -10.11 4.53
CA ASP A 249 19.93 -11.25 5.05
C ASP A 249 19.68 -11.17 6.56
N GLU A 250 20.60 -10.56 7.32
CA GLU A 250 20.45 -10.34 8.76
C GLU A 250 19.32 -9.34 9.04
N ILE A 251 19.30 -8.21 8.32
CA ILE A 251 18.25 -7.20 8.45
C ILE A 251 16.90 -7.79 8.04
N ARG A 252 16.85 -8.54 6.94
CA ARG A 252 15.62 -9.22 6.47
C ARG A 252 15.06 -10.16 7.52
N LYS A 253 15.90 -11.00 8.14
CA LYS A 253 15.48 -11.90 9.22
C LYS A 253 14.92 -11.14 10.42
N SER A 254 15.58 -10.04 10.80
CA SER A 254 15.15 -9.20 11.91
C SER A 254 13.81 -8.51 11.60
N MET A 255 13.66 -7.92 10.41
CA MET A 255 12.42 -7.27 10.00
C MET A 255 11.25 -8.26 9.89
N ASN A 256 11.48 -9.45 9.32
CA ASN A 256 10.48 -10.52 9.28
C ASN A 256 10.03 -10.93 10.68
N HIS A 257 10.98 -11.09 11.62
CA HIS A 257 10.68 -11.40 13.01
C HIS A 257 9.81 -10.31 13.66
N ASP A 258 10.19 -9.05 13.50
CA ASP A 258 9.46 -7.92 14.08
C ASP A 258 8.07 -7.74 13.45
N ALA A 259 7.92 -8.01 12.16
CA ALA A 259 6.62 -8.01 11.49
C ALA A 259 5.69 -9.12 12.03
N ILE A 260 6.23 -10.31 12.31
CA ILE A 260 5.48 -11.39 12.95
C ILE A 260 5.10 -11.02 14.39
N LEU A 261 6.01 -10.38 15.15
CA LEU A 261 5.70 -9.88 16.50
C LEU A 261 4.57 -8.82 16.45
N ALA A 262 4.66 -7.88 15.53
CA ALA A 262 3.64 -6.86 15.31
C ALA A 262 2.26 -7.48 15.05
N ALA A 263 2.19 -8.44 14.13
CA ALA A 263 0.95 -9.13 13.80
C ALA A 263 0.38 -9.91 14.99
N LYS A 264 1.22 -10.65 15.71
CA LYS A 264 0.80 -11.42 16.90
C LYS A 264 0.31 -10.52 18.03
N ALA A 265 0.96 -9.35 18.23
CA ALA A 265 0.59 -8.42 19.31
C ALA A 265 -0.83 -7.87 19.17
N VAL A 266 -1.35 -7.81 17.94
CA VAL A 266 -2.72 -7.30 17.66
C VAL A 266 -3.72 -8.41 17.32
N GLY A 267 -3.30 -9.67 17.35
CA GLY A 267 -4.15 -10.80 16.95
C GLY A 267 -4.57 -10.71 15.49
N TYR A 268 -3.62 -10.36 14.61
CA TYR A 268 -3.88 -10.15 13.19
C TYR A 268 -4.33 -11.42 12.49
N THR A 269 -5.29 -11.29 11.58
CA THR A 269 -5.72 -12.35 10.67
C THR A 269 -5.81 -11.83 9.24
N ASN A 270 -5.63 -12.70 8.25
CA ASN A 270 -5.63 -12.41 6.83
C ASN A 270 -4.34 -11.72 6.33
N ALA A 271 -4.37 -11.11 5.14
CA ALA A 271 -3.23 -10.40 4.58
C ALA A 271 -3.05 -9.02 5.20
N GLY A 272 -1.82 -8.67 5.54
CA GLY A 272 -1.45 -7.35 6.02
C GLY A 272 -0.01 -7.01 5.67
N THR A 273 0.36 -5.76 5.88
CA THR A 273 1.71 -5.28 5.61
C THR A 273 2.19 -4.42 6.76
N VAL A 274 3.39 -4.70 7.25
CA VAL A 274 4.07 -3.89 8.26
C VAL A 274 5.08 -3.01 7.55
N GLU A 275 4.86 -1.70 7.59
CA GLU A 275 5.73 -0.71 6.93
C GLU A 275 6.80 -0.21 7.89
N PHE A 276 8.02 -0.12 7.38
CA PHE A 276 9.19 0.36 8.10
C PHE A 276 9.89 1.48 7.32
N ILE A 277 10.48 2.38 8.08
CA ILE A 277 11.46 3.33 7.57
C ILE A 277 12.86 2.80 7.89
N LEU A 278 13.70 2.67 6.85
CA LEU A 278 15.07 2.18 6.95
C LEU A 278 16.03 3.35 6.78
N ASP A 279 16.94 3.56 7.74
CA ASP A 279 17.97 4.58 7.63
C ASP A 279 19.14 4.11 6.75
N PRO A 280 20.01 5.02 6.28
CA PRO A 280 21.17 4.65 5.46
C PRO A 280 22.22 3.77 6.18
N LYS A 281 22.10 3.59 7.49
CA LYS A 281 23.00 2.74 8.30
C LYS A 281 22.45 1.34 8.52
N GLY A 282 21.26 1.06 8.00
CA GLY A 282 20.57 -0.23 8.13
C GLY A 282 19.73 -0.37 9.41
N THR A 283 19.51 0.72 10.15
CA THR A 283 18.56 0.72 11.27
C THR A 283 17.15 0.97 10.74
N TYR A 284 16.18 0.21 11.19
CA TYR A 284 14.80 0.34 10.74
C TYR A 284 13.85 0.61 11.90
N TYR A 285 12.72 1.23 11.58
CA TYR A 285 11.71 1.62 12.55
C TYR A 285 10.32 1.43 11.97
N PHE A 286 9.40 0.90 12.78
CA PHE A 286 7.99 0.79 12.44
C PHE A 286 7.37 2.16 12.08
N MET A 287 6.64 2.20 10.98
CA MET A 287 5.85 3.35 10.55
C MET A 287 4.37 3.14 10.81
N GLU A 288 3.81 2.14 10.17
CA GLU A 288 2.39 1.81 10.24
C GLU A 288 2.14 0.35 9.80
N MET A 289 0.92 -0.12 10.04
CA MET A 289 0.47 -1.41 9.56
C MET A 289 -0.76 -1.20 8.68
N ASN A 290 -0.67 -1.64 7.43
CA ASN A 290 -1.81 -1.65 6.51
C ASN A 290 -2.59 -2.94 6.72
N THR A 291 -3.86 -2.78 7.11
CA THR A 291 -4.74 -3.88 7.50
C THR A 291 -5.53 -4.44 6.31
N ARG A 292 -4.84 -4.62 5.18
CA ARG A 292 -5.39 -5.07 3.89
C ARG A 292 -4.30 -5.60 2.98
N ILE A 293 -4.71 -6.17 1.85
CA ILE A 293 -3.78 -6.39 0.72
C ILE A 293 -3.33 -5.03 0.14
N GLN A 294 -2.11 -4.92 -0.34
CA GLN A 294 -1.60 -3.72 -0.98
C GLN A 294 -1.54 -3.85 -2.51
N VAL A 295 -1.42 -2.70 -3.20
CA VAL A 295 -1.30 -2.64 -4.67
C VAL A 295 -0.15 -3.51 -5.15
N GLU A 296 0.99 -3.41 -4.49
CA GLU A 296 2.28 -4.01 -4.80
C GLU A 296 2.45 -5.48 -4.35
N HIS A 297 1.37 -6.13 -3.94
CA HIS A 297 1.41 -7.55 -3.56
C HIS A 297 1.99 -8.45 -4.66
N GLY A 298 1.88 -8.02 -5.92
CA GLY A 298 2.31 -8.78 -7.08
C GLY A 298 3.81 -9.12 -7.09
N VAL A 299 4.68 -8.24 -6.62
CA VAL A 299 6.13 -8.54 -6.57
C VAL A 299 6.44 -9.62 -5.53
N THR A 300 5.73 -9.63 -4.39
CA THR A 300 5.84 -10.70 -3.40
C THR A 300 5.38 -12.04 -3.97
N GLU A 301 4.23 -12.06 -4.66
CA GLU A 301 3.72 -13.27 -5.33
C GLU A 301 4.74 -13.85 -6.33
N MET A 302 5.38 -12.97 -7.12
CA MET A 302 6.34 -13.40 -8.14
C MET A 302 7.62 -14.00 -7.56
N VAL A 303 8.12 -13.51 -6.42
CA VAL A 303 9.35 -14.02 -5.81
C VAL A 303 9.12 -15.19 -4.85
N THR A 304 7.91 -15.33 -4.28
CA THR A 304 7.59 -16.43 -3.34
C THR A 304 6.84 -17.59 -3.99
N GLY A 305 6.19 -17.34 -5.13
CA GLY A 305 5.28 -18.32 -5.76
C GLY A 305 3.95 -18.50 -5.02
N THR A 306 3.61 -17.60 -4.07
CA THR A 306 2.37 -17.65 -3.28
C THR A 306 1.29 -16.80 -3.94
N ASP A 307 0.06 -17.28 -4.05
CA ASP A 307 -1.11 -16.46 -4.44
C ASP A 307 -1.78 -15.88 -3.19
N LEU A 308 -1.52 -14.60 -2.91
CA LEU A 308 -2.01 -13.93 -1.72
C LEU A 308 -3.52 -13.74 -1.70
N ILE A 309 -4.15 -13.54 -2.86
CA ILE A 309 -5.62 -13.38 -2.94
C ILE A 309 -6.33 -14.71 -2.68
N ILE A 310 -5.81 -15.79 -3.22
CA ILE A 310 -6.32 -17.14 -2.91
C ILE A 310 -6.18 -17.43 -1.41
N GLU A 311 -5.03 -17.15 -0.81
CA GLU A 311 -4.83 -17.35 0.63
C GLU A 311 -5.75 -16.47 1.48
N GLN A 312 -6.01 -15.22 1.09
CA GLN A 312 -7.00 -14.38 1.78
C GLN A 312 -8.38 -15.03 1.82
N ILE A 313 -8.83 -15.59 0.70
CA ILE A 313 -10.13 -16.27 0.60
C ILE A 313 -10.12 -17.55 1.45
N ARG A 314 -9.04 -18.34 1.40
CA ARG A 314 -8.89 -19.58 2.19
C ARG A 314 -8.94 -19.33 3.70
N VAL A 315 -8.18 -18.33 4.16
CA VAL A 315 -8.17 -17.91 5.57
C VAL A 315 -9.57 -17.45 6.02
N ALA A 316 -10.24 -16.65 5.20
CA ALA A 316 -11.60 -16.19 5.52
C ALA A 316 -12.65 -17.34 5.54
N MET A 317 -12.35 -18.47 4.91
CA MET A 317 -13.14 -19.71 5.04
C MET A 317 -12.81 -20.52 6.31
N GLY A 318 -11.93 -20.02 7.19
CA GLY A 318 -11.49 -20.69 8.41
C GLY A 318 -10.43 -21.77 8.17
N MET A 319 -9.75 -21.76 7.03
CA MET A 319 -8.68 -22.72 6.73
C MET A 319 -7.34 -22.24 7.31
N GLU A 320 -6.47 -23.17 7.68
CA GLU A 320 -5.08 -22.87 7.98
C GLU A 320 -4.35 -22.38 6.72
N LEU A 321 -3.27 -21.60 6.90
CA LEU A 321 -2.37 -21.24 5.82
C LEU A 321 -1.88 -22.48 5.07
N SER A 322 -1.77 -22.38 3.74
CA SER A 322 -1.29 -23.49 2.91
C SER A 322 0.23 -23.70 2.97
N PHE A 323 0.93 -22.82 3.67
CA PHE A 323 2.39 -22.80 3.81
C PHE A 323 2.80 -22.36 5.24
N THR A 324 3.99 -22.76 5.63
CA THR A 324 4.66 -22.36 6.88
C THR A 324 5.76 -21.35 6.60
N GLN A 325 6.37 -20.77 7.64
CA GLN A 325 7.53 -19.87 7.47
C GLN A 325 8.72 -20.58 6.79
N GLU A 326 8.87 -21.87 6.97
CA GLU A 326 9.95 -22.66 6.39
C GLU A 326 9.79 -22.87 4.88
N ASP A 327 8.55 -22.79 4.37
CA ASP A 327 8.24 -22.92 2.95
C ASP A 327 8.47 -21.63 2.16
N VAL A 328 8.65 -20.48 2.85
CA VAL A 328 8.85 -19.19 2.21
C VAL A 328 10.29 -19.05 1.73
N HIS A 329 10.47 -19.07 0.42
CA HIS A 329 11.75 -18.86 -0.23
C HIS A 329 11.67 -17.72 -1.23
N ILE A 330 12.53 -16.71 -1.07
CA ILE A 330 12.66 -15.63 -2.05
C ILE A 330 13.49 -16.15 -3.23
N ASN A 331 12.86 -16.22 -4.41
CA ASN A 331 13.50 -16.70 -5.63
C ASN A 331 13.60 -15.56 -6.66
N GLY A 332 14.81 -15.20 -7.05
CA GLY A 332 15.05 -14.17 -8.04
C GLY A 332 14.73 -12.75 -7.53
N HIS A 333 14.29 -11.92 -8.45
CA HIS A 333 13.97 -10.50 -8.21
C HIS A 333 12.77 -10.09 -9.05
N ALA A 334 11.82 -9.37 -8.44
CA ALA A 334 10.66 -8.83 -9.13
C ALA A 334 10.63 -7.30 -9.01
N ILE A 335 10.18 -6.63 -10.07
CA ILE A 335 9.98 -5.18 -10.12
C ILE A 335 8.55 -4.94 -10.63
N GLU A 336 7.82 -4.03 -9.99
CA GLU A 336 6.53 -3.53 -10.43
C GLU A 336 6.66 -2.04 -10.81
N CYS A 337 6.09 -1.65 -11.96
CA CYS A 337 5.89 -0.26 -12.36
C CYS A 337 4.39 0.04 -12.41
N ARG A 338 3.94 1.06 -11.68
CA ARG A 338 2.55 1.55 -11.78
C ARG A 338 2.39 2.42 -13.01
N ILE A 339 1.49 2.03 -13.89
CA ILE A 339 1.15 2.81 -15.08
C ILE A 339 -0.11 3.63 -14.78
N ASN A 340 0.07 4.94 -14.80
CA ASN A 340 -0.97 5.91 -14.47
C ASN A 340 -1.37 6.69 -15.74
N ALA A 341 -2.66 6.98 -15.88
CA ALA A 341 -3.20 7.90 -16.87
C ALA A 341 -2.93 9.35 -16.46
N GLU A 342 -1.69 9.80 -16.63
CA GLU A 342 -1.16 11.09 -16.17
C GLU A 342 -0.20 11.69 -17.18
N ILE A 343 0.05 13.00 -17.07
CA ILE A 343 0.99 13.78 -17.89
C ILE A 343 2.13 14.24 -17.00
N PRO A 344 3.28 13.52 -16.93
CA PRO A 344 4.41 13.87 -16.07
C PRO A 344 4.92 15.30 -16.29
N GLU A 345 5.03 15.77 -17.54
CA GLU A 345 5.50 17.11 -17.92
C GLU A 345 4.54 18.23 -17.44
N LYS A 346 3.32 17.89 -17.07
CA LYS A 346 2.32 18.80 -16.50
C LYS A 346 2.06 18.51 -15.02
N ASN A 347 3.13 18.25 -14.28
CA ASN A 347 3.06 17.94 -12.87
C ASN A 347 2.13 16.74 -12.54
N PHE A 348 2.17 15.70 -13.39
CA PHE A 348 1.34 14.48 -13.27
C PHE A 348 -0.17 14.75 -13.26
N MET A 349 -0.59 15.71 -14.07
CA MET A 349 -2.02 16.00 -14.24
C MET A 349 -2.75 14.77 -14.80
N PRO A 350 -3.89 14.35 -14.22
CA PRO A 350 -4.68 13.22 -14.73
C PRO A 350 -5.07 13.39 -16.19
N SER A 351 -5.05 12.28 -16.93
CA SER A 351 -5.40 12.20 -18.35
C SER A 351 -6.53 11.19 -18.61
N PRO A 352 -7.76 11.46 -18.14
CA PRO A 352 -8.90 10.60 -18.45
C PRO A 352 -9.20 10.64 -19.95
N GLY A 353 -9.83 9.59 -20.48
CA GLY A 353 -10.16 9.54 -21.90
C GLY A 353 -10.47 8.14 -22.38
N VAL A 354 -10.55 7.98 -23.71
CA VAL A 354 -10.83 6.69 -24.35
C VAL A 354 -9.55 6.09 -24.90
N ILE A 355 -9.26 4.85 -24.51
CA ILE A 355 -8.17 4.07 -25.07
C ILE A 355 -8.53 3.66 -26.51
N LYS A 356 -7.82 4.22 -27.47
CA LYS A 356 -8.08 3.96 -28.90
C LYS A 356 -7.41 2.68 -29.39
N HIS A 357 -6.23 2.40 -28.84
CA HIS A 357 -5.46 1.20 -29.11
C HIS A 357 -4.54 0.88 -27.95
N MET A 358 -4.30 -0.39 -27.67
CA MET A 358 -3.33 -0.82 -26.69
C MET A 358 -2.68 -2.13 -27.11
N HIS A 359 -1.43 -2.29 -26.68
CA HIS A 359 -0.70 -3.54 -26.67
C HIS A 359 -0.07 -3.72 -25.27
N LEU A 360 -0.22 -4.88 -24.70
CA LEU A 360 0.35 -5.22 -23.39
C LEU A 360 1.58 -6.11 -23.58
N PRO A 361 2.66 -5.87 -22.84
CA PRO A 361 3.83 -6.72 -22.88
C PRO A 361 3.50 -8.13 -22.36
N ALA A 362 4.19 -9.11 -22.91
CA ALA A 362 4.01 -10.51 -22.55
C ALA A 362 5.36 -11.24 -22.55
N GLY A 363 5.34 -12.52 -22.15
CA GLY A 363 6.51 -13.39 -22.16
C GLY A 363 6.82 -13.98 -20.80
N ASN A 364 7.89 -14.78 -20.75
CA ASN A 364 8.27 -15.46 -19.51
C ASN A 364 8.70 -14.48 -18.42
N GLY A 365 8.00 -14.53 -17.27
CA GLY A 365 8.25 -13.64 -16.14
C GLY A 365 7.79 -12.20 -16.38
N VAL A 366 6.79 -11.98 -17.26
CA VAL A 366 6.08 -10.70 -17.44
C VAL A 366 4.62 -10.91 -17.07
N ARG A 367 4.11 -10.10 -16.13
CA ARG A 367 2.71 -10.07 -15.69
C ARG A 367 2.20 -8.64 -15.80
N VAL A 368 0.97 -8.49 -16.30
CA VAL A 368 0.29 -7.20 -16.31
C VAL A 368 -1.06 -7.34 -15.61
N ASP A 369 -1.19 -6.65 -14.48
CA ASP A 369 -2.47 -6.52 -13.78
C ASP A 369 -3.18 -5.25 -14.23
N THR A 370 -4.31 -5.40 -14.87
CA THR A 370 -5.04 -4.27 -15.47
C THR A 370 -6.51 -4.58 -15.67
N ALA A 371 -7.32 -3.52 -15.76
CA ALA A 371 -8.73 -3.59 -16.15
C ALA A 371 -9.04 -2.80 -17.41
N ILE A 372 -8.01 -2.30 -18.12
CA ILE A 372 -8.21 -1.53 -19.35
C ILE A 372 -8.24 -2.45 -20.58
N TYR A 373 -8.90 -1.96 -21.64
CA TYR A 373 -8.97 -2.59 -22.95
C TYR A 373 -9.20 -1.55 -24.05
N THR A 374 -8.97 -1.90 -25.31
CA THR A 374 -9.24 -1.00 -26.43
C THR A 374 -10.72 -0.63 -26.49
N GLY A 375 -11.03 0.66 -26.49
CA GLY A 375 -12.38 1.22 -26.40
C GLY A 375 -12.84 1.60 -25.00
N TYR A 376 -12.12 1.18 -23.94
CA TYR A 376 -12.46 1.54 -22.57
C TYR A 376 -12.26 3.03 -22.32
N ARG A 377 -13.23 3.65 -21.64
CA ARG A 377 -13.15 5.03 -21.17
C ARG A 377 -12.66 5.04 -19.72
N ILE A 378 -11.51 5.65 -19.48
CA ILE A 378 -11.00 5.89 -18.13
C ILE A 378 -11.84 7.01 -17.50
N PRO A 379 -12.54 6.72 -16.38
CA PRO A 379 -13.33 7.73 -15.68
C PRO A 379 -12.43 8.74 -14.96
N SER A 380 -12.93 9.96 -14.77
CA SER A 380 -12.24 11.04 -14.05
C SER A 380 -12.47 11.02 -12.54
N GLU A 381 -13.38 10.20 -12.10
CA GLU A 381 -13.87 10.15 -10.71
C GLU A 381 -13.02 9.28 -9.77
N TYR A 382 -12.07 8.52 -10.33
CA TYR A 382 -11.26 7.55 -9.59
C TYR A 382 -9.77 7.78 -9.81
N ASP A 383 -8.95 7.01 -9.10
CA ASP A 383 -7.49 7.05 -9.21
C ASP A 383 -7.02 6.84 -10.65
N SER A 384 -5.88 7.47 -10.98
CA SER A 384 -5.30 7.46 -12.33
C SER A 384 -4.59 6.15 -12.69
N MET A 385 -4.34 5.24 -11.74
CA MET A 385 -3.64 3.98 -12.00
C MET A 385 -4.50 3.05 -12.88
N ILE A 386 -3.95 2.66 -14.02
CA ILE A 386 -4.65 1.86 -15.05
C ILE A 386 -4.04 0.47 -15.25
N ALA A 387 -2.79 0.29 -14.89
CA ALA A 387 -2.11 -1.00 -14.97
C ALA A 387 -0.92 -1.06 -14.01
N LYS A 388 -0.50 -2.28 -13.69
CA LYS A 388 0.77 -2.61 -13.05
C LYS A 388 1.52 -3.55 -14.00
N VAL A 389 2.71 -3.16 -14.40
CA VAL A 389 3.61 -4.05 -15.14
C VAL A 389 4.56 -4.66 -14.11
N ILE A 390 4.57 -5.97 -14.01
CA ILE A 390 5.37 -6.71 -13.04
C ILE A 390 6.28 -7.66 -13.81
N VAL A 391 7.57 -7.64 -13.51
CA VAL A 391 8.53 -8.57 -14.11
C VAL A 391 9.23 -9.37 -13.02
N HIS A 392 9.63 -10.59 -13.38
CA HIS A 392 10.44 -11.46 -12.54
C HIS A 392 11.62 -12.03 -13.33
N ALA A 393 12.80 -12.05 -12.70
CA ALA A 393 14.02 -12.55 -13.29
C ALA A 393 14.93 -13.21 -12.21
N PRO A 394 15.99 -13.96 -12.59
CA PRO A 394 16.88 -14.59 -11.63
C PRO A 394 17.61 -13.63 -10.68
N ASP A 395 17.85 -12.40 -11.12
CA ASP A 395 18.51 -11.35 -10.34
C ASP A 395 17.99 -9.96 -10.73
N ARG A 396 18.43 -8.93 -10.00
CA ARG A 396 17.97 -7.55 -10.17
C ARG A 396 18.36 -6.95 -11.53
N ASP A 397 19.56 -7.22 -12.02
CA ASP A 397 20.02 -6.67 -13.30
C ASP A 397 19.21 -7.24 -14.47
N ALA A 398 18.92 -8.54 -14.43
CA ALA A 398 18.02 -9.19 -15.38
C ALA A 398 16.58 -8.67 -15.26
N ALA A 399 16.09 -8.40 -14.05
CA ALA A 399 14.76 -7.81 -13.82
C ALA A 399 14.68 -6.39 -14.38
N LEU A 400 15.69 -5.55 -14.15
CA LEU A 400 15.77 -4.20 -14.74
C LEU A 400 15.74 -4.24 -16.26
N GLN A 401 16.52 -5.12 -16.88
CA GLN A 401 16.54 -5.27 -18.34
C GLN A 401 15.19 -5.77 -18.87
N LYS A 402 14.55 -6.72 -18.18
CA LYS A 402 13.23 -7.22 -18.54
C LYS A 402 12.16 -6.14 -18.42
N MET A 403 12.20 -5.30 -17.36
CA MET A 403 11.27 -4.19 -17.20
C MET A 403 11.41 -3.15 -18.30
N ARG A 404 12.64 -2.79 -18.70
CA ARG A 404 12.88 -1.91 -19.85
C ARG A 404 12.23 -2.45 -21.12
N THR A 405 12.42 -3.74 -21.38
CA THR A 405 11.82 -4.41 -22.55
C THR A 405 10.28 -4.39 -22.46
N ALA A 406 9.71 -4.68 -21.29
CA ALA A 406 8.26 -4.69 -21.11
C ALA A 406 7.64 -3.29 -21.26
N LEU A 407 8.31 -2.25 -20.74
CA LEU A 407 7.84 -0.86 -20.87
C LEU A 407 7.95 -0.36 -22.33
N ASP A 408 9.02 -0.73 -23.04
CA ASP A 408 9.23 -0.39 -24.47
C ASP A 408 8.21 -1.08 -25.38
N GLU A 409 7.81 -2.31 -25.06
CA GLU A 409 6.78 -3.07 -25.77
C GLU A 409 5.36 -2.54 -25.53
N MET A 410 5.11 -1.91 -24.36
CA MET A 410 3.77 -1.46 -23.96
C MET A 410 3.31 -0.25 -24.76
N VAL A 411 2.14 -0.35 -25.40
CA VAL A 411 1.53 0.75 -26.16
C VAL A 411 0.13 1.06 -25.62
N ILE A 412 -0.12 2.33 -25.30
CA ILE A 412 -1.44 2.84 -24.93
C ILE A 412 -1.68 4.16 -25.67
N LEU A 413 -2.64 4.18 -26.59
CA LEU A 413 -2.97 5.36 -27.40
C LEU A 413 -4.35 5.90 -27.07
N GLY A 414 -4.52 7.21 -27.14
CA GLY A 414 -5.77 7.92 -26.91
C GLY A 414 -5.83 8.68 -25.59
N ILE A 415 -4.88 8.41 -24.70
CA ILE A 415 -4.64 9.13 -23.44
C ILE A 415 -3.13 9.34 -23.26
N HIS A 416 -2.75 10.19 -22.30
CA HIS A 416 -1.36 10.23 -21.81
C HIS A 416 -1.18 9.29 -20.64
N THR A 417 0.02 8.76 -20.51
CA THR A 417 0.43 7.91 -19.38
C THR A 417 1.82 8.29 -18.90
N ASN A 418 2.20 7.82 -17.71
CA ASN A 418 3.55 7.97 -17.17
C ASN A 418 4.53 6.91 -17.72
N LEU A 419 4.22 6.20 -18.81
CA LEU A 419 5.01 5.07 -19.33
C LEU A 419 6.46 5.49 -19.65
N ASP A 420 6.64 6.59 -20.38
CA ASP A 420 7.96 7.10 -20.75
C ASP A 420 8.74 7.54 -19.50
N PHE A 421 8.08 8.09 -18.51
CA PHE A 421 8.70 8.43 -17.22
C PHE A 421 9.16 7.18 -16.47
N GLN A 422 8.37 6.12 -16.44
CA GLN A 422 8.78 4.84 -15.87
C GLN A 422 10.00 4.25 -16.59
N TYR A 423 10.03 4.34 -17.93
CA TYR A 423 11.19 3.90 -18.72
C TYR A 423 12.45 4.72 -18.39
N GLN A 424 12.32 6.03 -18.20
CA GLN A 424 13.43 6.90 -17.78
C GLN A 424 13.94 6.49 -16.39
N LEU A 425 13.05 6.21 -15.44
CA LEU A 425 13.43 5.74 -14.10
C LEU A 425 14.22 4.41 -14.15
N MET A 426 13.78 3.46 -15.00
CA MET A 426 14.49 2.19 -15.20
C MET A 426 15.90 2.34 -15.80
N ASN A 427 16.21 3.48 -16.41
CA ASN A 427 17.53 3.83 -16.95
C ASN A 427 18.31 4.81 -16.06
N ASN A 428 17.69 5.32 -14.99
CA ASN A 428 18.36 6.23 -14.07
C ASN A 428 19.46 5.51 -13.29
N ARG A 429 20.65 6.10 -13.23
CA ARG A 429 21.81 5.50 -12.58
C ARG A 429 21.58 5.24 -11.09
N GLU A 430 20.99 6.19 -10.36
CA GLU A 430 20.75 6.06 -8.92
C GLU A 430 19.82 4.89 -8.62
N PHE A 431 18.75 4.70 -9.42
CA PHE A 431 17.85 3.54 -9.31
C PHE A 431 18.56 2.24 -9.71
N CYS A 432 19.29 2.21 -10.84
CA CYS A 432 20.00 1.01 -11.29
C CYS A 432 21.05 0.53 -10.27
N GLU A 433 21.75 1.46 -9.61
CA GLU A 433 22.72 1.14 -8.55
C GLU A 433 22.05 0.75 -7.20
N GLY A 434 20.70 0.70 -7.14
CA GLY A 434 19.96 0.37 -5.92
C GLY A 434 20.08 1.44 -4.81
N LYS A 435 20.28 2.71 -5.17
CA LYS A 435 20.51 3.82 -4.22
C LYS A 435 19.31 4.75 -4.02
N ALA A 436 18.22 4.55 -4.77
CA ALA A 436 17.03 5.39 -4.67
C ALA A 436 16.42 5.33 -3.25
N ASP A 437 16.20 6.48 -2.66
CA ASP A 437 15.51 6.69 -1.38
C ASP A 437 14.16 7.40 -1.61
N THR A 438 13.42 7.72 -0.54
CA THR A 438 12.12 8.38 -0.64
C THR A 438 12.16 9.79 -1.23
N GLY A 439 13.31 10.45 -1.27
CA GLY A 439 13.54 11.76 -1.89
C GLY A 439 14.00 11.71 -3.35
N PHE A 440 14.17 10.50 -3.90
CA PHE A 440 14.75 10.30 -5.25
C PHE A 440 13.98 11.05 -6.34
N ILE A 441 12.67 10.89 -6.42
CA ILE A 441 11.84 11.55 -7.45
C ILE A 441 11.85 13.07 -7.32
N GLU A 442 11.82 13.59 -6.08
CA GLU A 442 11.88 15.04 -5.87
C GLU A 442 13.21 15.64 -6.32
N ARG A 443 14.32 14.93 -6.10
CA ARG A 443 15.64 15.36 -6.60
C ARG A 443 15.69 15.35 -8.11
N LEU A 444 15.15 14.29 -8.73
CA LEU A 444 15.11 14.16 -10.19
C LEU A 444 14.32 15.29 -10.85
N LEU A 445 13.11 15.58 -10.35
CA LEU A 445 12.23 16.64 -10.88
C LEU A 445 12.71 18.08 -10.61
N ARG A 446 13.67 18.30 -9.70
CA ARG A 446 14.28 19.62 -9.48
C ARG A 446 15.48 19.91 -10.38
N LEU A 447 16.00 18.88 -11.05
CA LEU A 447 17.14 19.00 -11.95
C LEU A 447 16.72 19.26 -13.40
N ASP A 448 15.45 19.05 -13.74
CA ASP A 448 14.81 19.38 -15.00
C ASP A 448 14.14 20.78 -14.94
#